data_826bea5beda60a148eb3f529829534c1
#
_entry.id   826bea5beda60a148eb3f529829534c1
#
_cell.length_a   1.000
_cell.length_b   1.000
_cell.length_c   1.000
_cell.angle_alpha   90.00
_cell.angle_beta   90.00
_cell.angle_gamma   90.00
#
_symmetry.space_group_name_H-M   'P 1'
#
loop_
_entity.id
_entity.type
_entity.pdbx_description
1 polymer ?
#
loop_
_entity_poly.entity_id
_entity_poly.type
_entity_poly.pdbx_seq_one_letter_code
_entity_poly.pdbx_strand_id
1 'polypeptide(L)'
;MSTTETKMRDAICVLGAKLAARGLCPGTSGNISARVADGWLMTPTNSSLGELEPSQLSKLDLSGKHVGGDPPTKEALLHRSVYDVRPKDGAIVHLHCTHAVAISCLDPSCHHNAESTLPPITPYFVMRVGKLPLVPYFKPGDPKLADAIREYAAGHRAVLLANHGPVVAGTSLS
;
A
#
# COMPACT_ATOMS: atom_id res chain seq x y z
N MET A 1 14.19 13.98 -15.59
CA MET A 1 13.72 13.75 -14.19
C MET A 1 14.26 14.86 -13.30
N SER A 2 13.46 15.37 -12.36
CA SER A 2 13.96 16.31 -11.35
C SER A 2 14.80 15.56 -10.31
N THR A 3 15.75 16.26 -9.66
CA THR A 3 16.56 15.67 -8.57
C THR A 3 15.69 15.05 -7.46
N THR A 4 14.50 15.61 -7.21
CA THR A 4 13.54 15.10 -6.22
C THR A 4 12.89 13.80 -6.66
N GLU A 5 12.54 13.66 -7.95
CA GLU A 5 11.96 12.41 -8.49
C GLU A 5 12.99 11.28 -8.46
N THR A 6 14.25 11.56 -8.84
CA THR A 6 15.32 10.56 -8.76
C THR A 6 15.50 10.03 -7.34
N LYS A 7 15.59 10.92 -6.35
CA LYS A 7 15.66 10.51 -4.93
C LYS A 7 14.47 9.69 -4.47
N MET A 8 13.27 9.99 -4.98
CA MET A 8 12.07 9.23 -4.62
C MET A 8 12.10 7.82 -5.22
N ARG A 9 12.58 7.67 -6.46
CA ARG A 9 12.77 6.36 -7.10
C ARG A 9 13.75 5.50 -6.29
N ASP A 10 14.89 6.06 -5.93
CA ASP A 10 15.87 5.37 -5.08
C ASP A 10 15.28 4.99 -3.72
N ALA A 11 14.50 5.87 -3.09
CA ALA A 11 13.87 5.60 -1.81
C ALA A 11 12.85 4.45 -1.87
N ILE A 12 12.06 4.35 -2.95
CA ILE A 12 11.14 3.22 -3.18
C ILE A 12 11.93 1.91 -3.28
N CYS A 13 13.00 1.88 -4.08
CA CYS A 13 13.83 0.69 -4.26
C CYS A 13 14.50 0.25 -2.94
N VAL A 14 15.07 1.20 -2.19
CA VAL A 14 15.67 0.93 -0.88
C VAL A 14 14.66 0.39 0.12
N LEU A 15 13.45 0.97 0.16
CA LEU A 15 12.39 0.47 1.04
C LEU A 15 11.94 -0.93 0.62
N GLY A 16 11.73 -1.16 -0.67
CA GLY A 16 11.34 -2.48 -1.23
C GLY A 16 12.35 -3.56 -0.83
N ALA A 17 13.63 -3.30 -1.05
CA ALA A 17 14.72 -4.22 -0.66
C ALA A 17 14.71 -4.54 0.85
N LYS A 18 14.50 -3.53 1.70
CA LYS A 18 14.40 -3.71 3.16
C LYS A 18 13.20 -4.56 3.58
N LEU A 19 12.05 -4.39 2.92
CA LEU A 19 10.84 -5.17 3.18
C LEU A 19 11.02 -6.62 2.74
N ALA A 20 11.58 -6.84 1.55
CA ALA A 20 11.89 -8.16 1.02
C ALA A 20 12.90 -8.92 1.91
N ALA A 21 13.99 -8.25 2.31
CA ALA A 21 15.00 -8.84 3.21
C ALA A 21 14.44 -9.26 4.58
N ARG A 22 13.31 -8.66 5.01
CA ARG A 22 12.60 -9.02 6.24
C ARG A 22 11.53 -10.11 6.03
N GLY A 23 11.37 -10.62 4.81
CA GLY A 23 10.36 -11.62 4.47
C GLY A 23 8.91 -11.09 4.49
N LEU A 24 8.72 -9.78 4.33
CA LEU A 24 7.39 -9.16 4.40
C LEU A 24 6.64 -9.13 3.07
N CYS A 25 7.30 -9.52 1.97
CA CYS A 25 6.72 -9.57 0.62
C CYS A 25 7.34 -10.73 -0.17
N PRO A 26 6.74 -11.93 -0.14
CA PRO A 26 7.27 -13.07 -0.89
C PRO A 26 7.02 -12.91 -2.40
N GLY A 27 8.00 -13.34 -3.20
CA GLY A 27 7.89 -13.34 -4.67
C GLY A 27 7.65 -11.97 -5.26
N THR A 28 6.62 -11.84 -6.09
CA THR A 28 6.21 -10.60 -6.75
C THR A 28 4.99 -9.94 -6.09
N SER A 29 4.76 -10.27 -4.82
CA SER A 29 3.63 -9.72 -4.07
C SER A 29 3.96 -8.36 -3.45
N GLY A 30 2.90 -7.59 -3.18
CA GLY A 30 3.01 -6.27 -2.60
C GLY A 30 3.42 -5.20 -3.61
N ASN A 31 3.21 -3.95 -3.24
CA ASN A 31 3.56 -2.80 -4.06
C ASN A 31 3.69 -1.54 -3.22
N ILE A 32 4.44 -0.59 -3.75
CA ILE A 32 4.73 0.69 -3.10
C ILE A 32 4.40 1.80 -4.09
N SER A 33 3.84 2.89 -3.59
CA SER A 33 3.74 4.12 -4.35
C SER A 33 4.17 5.33 -3.55
N ALA A 34 4.57 6.38 -4.25
CA ALA A 34 4.88 7.68 -3.67
C ALA A 34 4.37 8.81 -4.56
N ARG A 35 3.85 9.87 -3.92
CA ARG A 35 3.42 11.09 -4.60
C ARG A 35 4.63 11.90 -5.04
N VAL A 36 4.60 12.39 -6.25
CA VAL A 36 5.54 13.37 -6.80
C VAL A 36 4.79 14.61 -7.26
N ALA A 37 5.49 15.67 -7.64
CA ALA A 37 4.87 16.96 -7.94
C ALA A 37 3.82 16.90 -9.06
N ASP A 38 4.03 16.04 -10.05
CA ASP A 38 3.24 15.90 -11.27
C ASP A 38 2.52 14.54 -11.39
N GLY A 39 2.37 13.80 -10.26
CA GLY A 39 1.68 12.51 -10.27
C GLY A 39 2.15 11.54 -9.19
N TRP A 40 2.34 10.29 -9.56
CA TRP A 40 2.78 9.21 -8.66
C TRP A 40 3.84 8.33 -9.29
N LEU A 41 4.77 7.88 -8.47
CA LEU A 41 5.64 6.75 -8.77
C LEU A 41 5.06 5.50 -8.15
N MET A 42 5.11 4.37 -8.85
CA MET A 42 4.62 3.09 -8.37
C MET A 42 5.57 1.97 -8.77
N THR A 43 5.56 0.89 -8.00
CA THR A 43 6.25 -0.34 -8.41
C THR A 43 5.53 -0.96 -9.62
N PRO A 44 6.29 -1.52 -10.57
CA PRO A 44 5.72 -2.18 -11.74
C PRO A 44 4.92 -3.43 -11.39
N THR A 45 4.00 -3.81 -12.28
CA THR A 45 3.31 -5.10 -12.16
C THR A 45 4.28 -6.27 -12.27
N ASN A 46 4.05 -7.34 -11.50
CA ASN A 46 4.85 -8.55 -11.47
C ASN A 46 6.35 -8.35 -11.10
N SER A 47 6.70 -7.23 -10.46
CA SER A 47 8.05 -6.99 -9.96
C SER A 47 8.22 -7.51 -8.52
N SER A 48 9.41 -8.03 -8.21
CA SER A 48 9.82 -8.31 -6.83
C SER A 48 10.24 -7.02 -6.15
N LEU A 49 9.72 -6.73 -4.95
CA LEU A 49 10.13 -5.56 -4.18
C LEU A 49 11.62 -5.57 -3.82
N GLY A 50 12.23 -6.76 -3.78
CA GLY A 50 13.66 -6.91 -3.49
C GLY A 50 14.58 -6.60 -4.67
N GLU A 51 14.03 -6.50 -5.89
CA GLU A 51 14.80 -6.42 -7.15
C GLU A 51 14.36 -5.22 -8.01
N LEU A 52 13.86 -4.17 -7.37
CA LEU A 52 13.38 -2.98 -8.06
C LEU A 52 14.53 -2.17 -8.63
N GLU A 53 14.36 -1.72 -9.88
CA GLU A 53 15.26 -0.79 -10.54
C GLU A 53 14.61 0.60 -10.67
N PRO A 54 15.29 1.69 -10.28
CA PRO A 54 14.71 3.04 -10.29
C PRO A 54 14.17 3.47 -11.66
N SER A 55 14.81 3.06 -12.74
CA SER A 55 14.40 3.37 -14.13
C SER A 55 13.11 2.68 -14.55
N GLN A 56 12.81 1.51 -13.97
CA GLN A 56 11.64 0.69 -14.29
C GLN A 56 10.39 1.12 -13.50
N LEU A 57 10.55 1.88 -12.39
CA LEU A 57 9.39 2.33 -11.63
C LEU A 57 8.40 3.08 -12.52
N SER A 58 7.15 2.68 -12.45
CA SER A 58 6.05 3.27 -13.23
C SER A 58 5.81 4.70 -12.79
N LYS A 59 5.58 5.59 -13.75
CA LYS A 59 5.14 6.96 -13.48
C LYS A 59 3.73 7.15 -14.01
N LEU A 60 2.83 7.63 -13.16
CA LEU A 60 1.49 8.05 -13.51
C LEU A 60 1.37 9.55 -13.37
N ASP A 61 0.69 10.23 -14.28
CA ASP A 61 0.35 11.64 -14.15
C ASP A 61 -0.84 11.87 -13.18
N LEU A 62 -1.19 13.12 -12.91
CA LEU A 62 -2.29 13.48 -12.02
C LEU A 62 -3.66 12.95 -12.47
N SER A 63 -3.84 12.59 -13.75
CA SER A 63 -5.05 11.93 -14.25
C SER A 63 -5.05 10.41 -13.97
N GLY A 64 -3.88 9.85 -13.59
CA GLY A 64 -3.65 8.43 -13.41
C GLY A 64 -3.23 7.69 -14.68
N LYS A 65 -2.90 8.45 -15.74
CA LYS A 65 -2.39 7.87 -16.99
C LYS A 65 -0.93 7.48 -16.82
N HIS A 66 -0.55 6.30 -17.31
CA HIS A 66 0.82 5.84 -17.35
C HIS A 66 1.63 6.68 -18.36
N VAL A 67 2.70 7.31 -17.90
CA VAL A 67 3.53 8.24 -18.69
C VAL A 67 5.02 7.88 -18.72
N GLY A 68 5.45 6.83 -18.01
CA GLY A 68 6.84 6.40 -18.05
C GLY A 68 7.14 5.20 -17.14
N GLY A 69 8.28 4.56 -17.36
CA GLY A 69 8.67 3.31 -16.71
C GLY A 69 7.89 2.10 -17.23
N ASP A 70 7.98 0.98 -16.54
CA ASP A 70 7.25 -0.24 -16.87
C ASP A 70 5.76 -0.11 -16.48
N PRO A 71 4.87 -1.00 -16.99
CA PRO A 71 3.44 -0.97 -16.65
C PRO A 71 3.21 -1.02 -15.14
N PRO A 72 2.30 -0.16 -14.59
CA PRO A 72 2.10 -0.05 -13.15
C PRO A 72 1.46 -1.31 -12.55
N THR A 73 1.58 -1.45 -11.24
CA THR A 73 0.86 -2.47 -10.47
C THR A 73 -0.64 -2.48 -10.84
N LYS A 74 -1.25 -3.67 -10.88
CA LYS A 74 -2.69 -3.84 -11.10
C LYS A 74 -3.53 -3.16 -10.03
N GLU A 75 -2.92 -2.85 -8.88
CA GLU A 75 -3.55 -2.19 -7.73
C GLU A 75 -3.35 -0.67 -7.71
N ALA A 76 -2.95 -0.08 -8.85
CA ALA A 76 -2.80 1.39 -8.96
C ALA A 76 -4.07 2.15 -8.58
N LEU A 77 -5.27 1.61 -8.92
CA LEU A 77 -6.54 2.19 -8.52
C LEU A 77 -6.76 2.16 -7.00
N LEU A 78 -6.36 1.09 -6.33
CA LEU A 78 -6.38 0.99 -4.87
C LEU A 78 -5.55 2.11 -4.22
N HIS A 79 -4.29 2.27 -4.66
CA HIS A 79 -3.43 3.33 -4.15
C HIS A 79 -4.03 4.72 -4.38
N ARG A 80 -4.52 4.97 -5.60
CA ARG A 80 -5.13 6.25 -5.93
C ARG A 80 -6.34 6.54 -5.04
N SER A 81 -7.18 5.56 -4.76
CA SER A 81 -8.35 5.70 -3.88
C SER A 81 -7.97 6.12 -2.46
N VAL A 82 -6.85 5.63 -1.94
CA VAL A 82 -6.31 6.08 -0.66
C VAL A 82 -5.82 7.53 -0.75
N TYR A 83 -5.07 7.88 -1.80
CA TYR A 83 -4.61 9.27 -1.99
C TYR A 83 -5.75 10.27 -2.11
N ASP A 84 -6.88 9.90 -2.71
CA ASP A 84 -8.06 10.76 -2.89
C ASP A 84 -8.63 11.20 -1.54
N VAL A 85 -8.67 10.31 -0.55
CA VAL A 85 -9.23 10.60 0.78
C VAL A 85 -8.17 11.00 1.81
N ARG A 86 -6.89 10.84 1.48
CA ARG A 86 -5.74 11.19 2.32
C ARG A 86 -4.77 12.13 1.60
N PRO A 87 -5.19 13.38 1.32
CA PRO A 87 -4.41 14.30 0.48
C PRO A 87 -3.05 14.71 1.08
N LYS A 88 -2.88 14.55 2.40
CA LYS A 88 -1.61 14.84 3.11
C LYS A 88 -0.63 13.67 3.08
N ASP A 89 -1.08 12.47 2.71
CA ASP A 89 -0.20 11.30 2.65
C ASP A 89 0.57 11.28 1.32
N GLY A 90 1.87 11.07 1.44
CA GLY A 90 2.82 11.09 0.34
C GLY A 90 3.28 9.70 -0.12
N ALA A 91 2.95 8.65 0.64
CA ALA A 91 3.36 7.30 0.32
C ALA A 91 2.34 6.25 0.77
N ILE A 92 2.25 5.15 0.02
CA ILE A 92 1.43 3.98 0.34
C ILE A 92 2.26 2.73 0.14
N VAL A 93 2.13 1.81 1.09
CA VAL A 93 2.74 0.47 1.05
C VAL A 93 1.63 -0.57 1.22
N HIS A 94 1.52 -1.47 0.27
CA HIS A 94 0.66 -2.64 0.33
C HIS A 94 1.53 -3.89 0.33
N LEU A 95 1.30 -4.82 1.25
CA LEU A 95 2.10 -6.03 1.43
C LEU A 95 1.22 -7.26 1.59
N HIS A 96 1.81 -8.42 1.28
CA HIS A 96 1.22 -9.74 1.55
C HIS A 96 2.02 -10.46 2.64
N CYS A 97 2.36 -9.78 3.74
CA CYS A 97 3.13 -10.38 4.81
C CYS A 97 2.34 -11.48 5.53
N THR A 98 2.97 -12.64 5.73
CA THR A 98 2.34 -13.90 6.16
C THR A 98 1.39 -13.75 7.34
N HIS A 99 1.83 -13.08 8.41
CA HIS A 99 1.00 -12.94 9.61
C HIS A 99 -0.23 -12.06 9.39
N ALA A 100 -0.09 -10.96 8.65
CA ALA A 100 -1.23 -10.08 8.38
C ALA A 100 -2.22 -10.73 7.39
N VAL A 101 -1.72 -11.47 6.39
CA VAL A 101 -2.57 -12.29 5.52
C VAL A 101 -3.31 -13.35 6.33
N ALA A 102 -2.62 -14.07 7.22
CA ALA A 102 -3.27 -15.06 8.09
C ALA A 102 -4.40 -14.46 8.92
N ILE A 103 -4.16 -13.30 9.54
CA ILE A 103 -5.19 -12.58 10.30
C ILE A 103 -6.35 -12.16 9.39
N SER A 104 -6.06 -11.71 8.16
CA SER A 104 -7.09 -11.27 7.21
C SER A 104 -7.99 -12.42 6.70
N CYS A 105 -7.55 -13.67 6.87
CA CYS A 105 -8.30 -14.87 6.50
C CYS A 105 -9.13 -15.47 7.64
N LEU A 106 -9.02 -14.94 8.87
CA LEU A 106 -9.80 -15.41 10.00
C LEU A 106 -11.27 -14.99 9.87
N ASP A 107 -12.15 -15.81 10.43
CA ASP A 107 -13.55 -15.43 10.59
C ASP A 107 -13.65 -14.10 11.36
N PRO A 108 -14.53 -13.18 10.96
CA PRO A 108 -14.70 -11.90 11.66
C PRO A 108 -14.97 -12.02 13.16
N SER A 109 -15.57 -13.12 13.62
CA SER A 109 -15.78 -13.38 15.05
C SER A 109 -14.48 -13.59 15.83
N CYS A 110 -13.37 -13.90 15.15
CA CYS A 110 -12.04 -14.03 15.74
C CYS A 110 -11.31 -12.70 15.88
N HIS A 111 -11.83 -11.63 15.30
CA HIS A 111 -11.25 -10.30 15.39
C HIS A 111 -11.61 -9.62 16.73
N HIS A 112 -10.80 -8.64 17.12
CA HIS A 112 -11.01 -7.92 18.38
C HIS A 112 -12.42 -7.31 18.47
N ASN A 113 -12.84 -6.57 17.44
CA ASN A 113 -14.19 -6.01 17.30
C ASN A 113 -14.42 -5.53 15.86
N ALA A 114 -15.62 -4.98 15.59
CA ALA A 114 -16.01 -4.49 14.26
C ALA A 114 -15.14 -3.33 13.74
N GLU A 115 -14.45 -2.58 14.62
CA GLU A 115 -13.64 -1.42 14.25
C GLU A 115 -12.15 -1.75 14.09
N SER A 116 -11.69 -2.87 14.64
CA SER A 116 -10.28 -3.26 14.60
C SER A 116 -10.10 -4.77 14.67
N THR A 117 -9.33 -5.32 13.76
CA THR A 117 -8.98 -6.75 13.73
C THR A 117 -8.10 -7.14 14.94
N LEU A 118 -7.29 -6.22 15.43
CA LEU A 118 -6.35 -6.44 16.53
C LEU A 118 -6.71 -5.57 17.75
N PRO A 119 -6.55 -6.10 18.97
CA PRO A 119 -6.61 -5.29 20.19
C PRO A 119 -5.43 -4.32 20.26
N PRO A 120 -5.41 -3.39 21.21
CA PRO A 120 -4.29 -2.48 21.45
C PRO A 120 -3.11 -3.23 22.06
N ILE A 121 -2.39 -4.02 21.23
CA ILE A 121 -1.36 -4.99 21.63
C ILE A 121 -0.04 -4.35 22.11
N THR A 122 0.32 -3.20 21.56
CA THR A 122 1.52 -2.48 21.99
C THR A 122 1.30 -0.96 21.94
N PRO A 123 2.04 -0.17 22.74
CA PRO A 123 2.00 1.29 22.65
C PRO A 123 2.29 1.80 21.23
N TYR A 124 3.25 1.19 20.53
CA TYR A 124 3.57 1.57 19.14
C TYR A 124 2.43 1.30 18.19
N PHE A 125 1.71 0.17 18.32
CA PHE A 125 0.54 -0.10 17.50
C PHE A 125 -0.52 0.98 17.71
N VAL A 126 -0.84 1.32 18.97
CA VAL A 126 -1.82 2.35 19.29
C VAL A 126 -1.42 3.72 18.73
N MET A 127 -0.16 4.11 18.90
CA MET A 127 0.34 5.42 18.46
C MET A 127 0.49 5.55 16.94
N ARG A 128 0.85 4.48 16.24
CA ARG A 128 1.20 4.52 14.81
C ARG A 128 0.07 4.04 13.91
N VAL A 129 -0.68 3.05 14.34
CA VAL A 129 -1.78 2.44 13.58
C VAL A 129 -3.13 2.89 14.15
N GLY A 130 -3.30 2.79 15.46
CA GLY A 130 -4.55 3.04 16.16
C GLY A 130 -5.50 1.85 16.03
N LYS A 131 -6.48 1.96 15.13
CA LYS A 131 -7.39 0.87 14.76
C LYS A 131 -6.96 0.31 13.40
N LEU A 132 -7.13 -1.01 13.22
CA LEU A 132 -6.88 -1.71 11.97
C LEU A 132 -8.18 -2.35 11.48
N PRO A 133 -9.05 -1.61 10.78
CA PRO A 133 -10.32 -2.16 10.30
C PRO A 133 -10.08 -3.20 9.19
N LEU A 134 -11.00 -4.18 9.10
CA LEU A 134 -11.06 -5.15 8.01
C LEU A 134 -11.95 -4.62 6.89
N VAL A 135 -11.37 -4.38 5.72
CA VAL A 135 -12.14 -4.11 4.50
C VAL A 135 -12.70 -5.42 3.98
N PRO A 136 -14.00 -5.53 3.68
CA PRO A 136 -14.61 -6.75 3.15
C PRO A 136 -13.89 -7.26 1.89
N TYR A 137 -14.01 -8.57 1.63
CA TYR A 137 -13.41 -9.19 0.46
C TYR A 137 -14.05 -8.69 -0.84
N PHE A 138 -13.19 -8.32 -1.77
CA PHE A 138 -13.52 -8.03 -3.16
C PHE A 138 -12.54 -8.75 -4.07
N LYS A 139 -12.96 -9.14 -5.24
CA LYS A 139 -12.07 -9.72 -6.26
C LYS A 139 -10.99 -8.69 -6.61
N PRO A 140 -9.71 -9.08 -6.73
CA PRO A 140 -8.65 -8.19 -7.19
C PRO A 140 -9.01 -7.48 -8.51
N GLY A 141 -8.88 -6.15 -8.54
CA GLY A 141 -9.25 -5.32 -9.68
C GLY A 141 -10.74 -4.94 -9.74
N ASP A 142 -11.58 -5.35 -8.78
CA ASP A 142 -12.96 -4.90 -8.69
C ASP A 142 -13.01 -3.40 -8.31
N PRO A 143 -13.69 -2.54 -9.10
CA PRO A 143 -13.87 -1.13 -8.73
C PRO A 143 -14.50 -0.92 -7.35
N LYS A 144 -15.36 -1.85 -6.89
CA LYS A 144 -15.98 -1.80 -5.55
C LYS A 144 -14.94 -1.85 -4.42
N LEU A 145 -13.80 -2.51 -4.62
CA LEU A 145 -12.70 -2.48 -3.66
C LEU A 145 -12.18 -1.05 -3.47
N ALA A 146 -12.07 -0.29 -4.57
CA ALA A 146 -11.60 1.09 -4.53
C ALA A 146 -12.57 1.98 -3.73
N ASP A 147 -13.87 1.79 -3.86
CA ASP A 147 -14.89 2.53 -3.11
C ASP A 147 -14.86 2.17 -1.63
N ALA A 148 -14.81 0.87 -1.31
CA ALA A 148 -14.68 0.40 0.07
C ALA A 148 -13.39 0.96 0.72
N ILE A 149 -12.26 0.92 0.01
CA ILE A 149 -11.01 1.48 0.55
C ILE A 149 -11.13 2.98 0.84
N ARG A 150 -11.80 3.78 0.01
CA ARG A 150 -12.02 5.21 0.30
C ARG A 150 -12.75 5.40 1.62
N GLU A 151 -13.79 4.61 1.87
CA GLU A 151 -14.56 4.68 3.10
C GLU A 151 -13.69 4.41 4.34
N TYR A 152 -12.95 3.30 4.34
CA TYR A 152 -12.13 2.91 5.48
C TYR A 152 -10.88 3.77 5.65
N ALA A 153 -10.17 4.08 4.57
CA ALA A 153 -8.92 4.83 4.62
C ALA A 153 -9.10 6.30 5.01
N ALA A 154 -10.29 6.88 4.83
CA ALA A 154 -10.58 8.26 5.25
C ALA A 154 -10.28 8.48 6.75
N GLY A 155 -10.64 7.50 7.60
CA GLY A 155 -10.44 7.55 9.05
C GLY A 155 -9.22 6.80 9.56
N HIS A 156 -8.57 5.97 8.73
CA HIS A 156 -7.54 5.04 9.19
C HIS A 156 -6.28 5.13 8.33
N ARG A 157 -5.12 5.18 8.99
CA ARG A 157 -3.81 5.16 8.32
C ARG A 157 -3.47 3.79 7.74
N ALA A 158 -3.95 2.75 8.37
CA ALA A 158 -3.79 1.38 7.93
C ALA A 158 -5.13 0.68 7.87
N VAL A 159 -5.33 -0.14 6.86
CA VAL A 159 -6.49 -1.02 6.70
C VAL A 159 -6.01 -2.43 6.37
N LEU A 160 -6.74 -3.44 6.77
CA LEU A 160 -6.49 -4.83 6.40
C LEU A 160 -7.54 -5.26 5.38
N LEU A 161 -7.11 -5.75 4.22
CA LEU A 161 -8.01 -6.29 3.21
C LEU A 161 -8.30 -7.77 3.52
N ALA A 162 -9.57 -8.16 3.58
CA ALA A 162 -9.95 -9.55 3.83
C ALA A 162 -9.36 -10.49 2.78
N ASN A 163 -8.76 -11.60 3.24
CA ASN A 163 -8.10 -12.63 2.42
C ASN A 163 -6.97 -12.08 1.53
N HIS A 164 -6.30 -10.98 1.94
CA HIS A 164 -5.36 -10.30 1.05
C HIS A 164 -4.12 -9.77 1.78
N GLY A 165 -4.27 -8.69 2.57
CA GLY A 165 -3.12 -8.10 3.26
C GLY A 165 -3.33 -6.64 3.65
N PRO A 166 -2.35 -6.02 4.32
CA PRO A 166 -2.47 -4.65 4.81
C PRO A 166 -2.15 -3.62 3.72
N VAL A 167 -2.84 -2.49 3.80
CA VAL A 167 -2.51 -1.24 3.10
C VAL A 167 -2.22 -0.18 4.14
N VAL A 168 -1.06 0.46 4.04
CA VAL A 168 -0.62 1.49 4.99
C VAL A 168 -0.28 2.77 4.24
N ALA A 169 -0.82 3.88 4.69
CA ALA A 169 -0.55 5.21 4.16
C ALA A 169 0.23 6.07 5.17
N GLY A 170 1.08 6.93 4.66
CA GLY A 170 1.87 7.85 5.47
C GLY A 170 2.30 9.08 4.70
N THR A 171 2.79 10.10 5.43
CA THR A 171 3.23 11.35 4.83
C THR A 171 4.51 11.20 3.99
N SER A 172 5.28 10.14 4.22
CA SER A 172 6.53 9.83 3.51
C SER A 172 6.81 8.31 3.54
N LEU A 173 7.85 7.87 2.82
CA LEU A 173 8.38 6.50 2.85
C LEU A 173 9.24 6.20 4.10
N SER A 174 9.49 7.18 4.95
CA SER A 174 10.32 7.08 6.17
C SER A 174 9.47 6.97 7.43
#